data_77081c5a42afec8132f7bc814d20e455
#
_entry.id   77081c5a42afec8132f7bc814d20e455
#
_cell.length_a   1.000
_cell.length_b   1.000
_cell.length_c   1.000
_cell.angle_alpha   90.00
_cell.angle_beta   90.00
_cell.angle_gamma   90.00
#
_symmetry.space_group_name_H-M   'P 1'
#
loop_
_entity.id
_entity.type
_entity.pdbx_description
1 polymer ?
#
loop_
_entity_poly.entity_id
_entity_poly.type
_entity_poly.pdbx_seq_one_letter_code
_entity_poly.pdbx_strand_id
1 'polypeptide(L)'
;RDAQESRGLGDVYKRQASEAEGATLTVKVAVKPEVKIGAYNGLTVEKTVHTVSDEAVDAELKRVQERNARELTREGAAENGDIVDIDFEGFVDGVAFEGGKAEHYSLTLGSGSFIPGFEDQIVGHAAGEEFDVNVTFPEQYQAAELAGKPAVFKIKLHEVKYKELPALDDELAKDCSEYDTLDEFKASIRKNNQEQLDKQDDLAVENALVDQVIESMEGEIPQAMYDVRMDEMVNDFAFRVEQQGLRLEDYLKYMGQSMEQFRAAFMPQAEKQVKIGLALEAVAAAEHIEASEDEINAEIKRIADQYKMEEDKVRELINLEDLKLSLIHISEPTRLLSI
;
A
#
# COMPACT_ATOMS: atom_id res chain seq x y z
N ARG A 1 17.38 -39.92 -3.99
CA ARG A 1 17.42 -39.24 -2.69
C ARG A 1 17.33 -37.72 -2.82
N ASP A 2 17.54 -37.18 -4.03
CA ASP A 2 17.60 -35.72 -4.26
C ASP A 2 16.25 -35.09 -4.68
N ALA A 3 15.15 -35.83 -4.61
CA ALA A 3 13.82 -35.36 -5.01
C ALA A 3 13.01 -34.65 -3.91
N GLN A 4 13.61 -34.43 -2.74
CA GLN A 4 12.88 -33.87 -1.58
C GLN A 4 13.06 -32.33 -1.44
N GLU A 5 13.97 -31.73 -2.20
CA GLU A 5 14.25 -30.28 -2.11
C GLU A 5 13.50 -29.42 -3.15
N SER A 6 12.75 -30.01 -4.09
CA SER A 6 12.06 -29.28 -5.16
C SER A 6 10.56 -29.10 -4.90
N ARG A 7 10.16 -28.70 -3.71
CA ARG A 7 8.75 -28.36 -3.45
C ARG A 7 8.44 -26.99 -4.07
N GLY A 8 7.78 -27.01 -5.23
CA GLY A 8 7.10 -25.83 -5.77
C GLY A 8 7.46 -25.40 -7.19
N LEU A 9 8.42 -26.02 -7.84
CA LEU A 9 8.77 -25.68 -9.24
C LEU A 9 7.98 -26.57 -10.20
N GLY A 10 7.16 -25.97 -11.06
CA GLY A 10 6.14 -26.62 -11.91
C GLY A 10 6.65 -27.83 -12.70
N ASP A 11 5.92 -28.93 -12.59
CA ASP A 11 6.26 -30.20 -13.22
C ASP A 11 5.55 -30.33 -14.57
N VAL A 12 6.29 -30.67 -15.62
CA VAL A 12 5.72 -31.04 -16.93
C VAL A 12 5.73 -32.56 -17.09
N TYR A 13 4.55 -33.15 -17.12
CA TYR A 13 4.39 -34.60 -17.24
C TYR A 13 4.17 -35.02 -18.69
N LYS A 14 4.97 -35.96 -19.20
CA LYS A 14 4.74 -36.67 -20.42
C LYS A 14 4.48 -38.17 -20.13
N ARG A 15 3.27 -38.65 -20.38
CA ARG A 15 2.86 -40.02 -20.10
C ARG A 15 2.85 -40.85 -21.39
N GLN A 16 3.66 -41.88 -21.46
CA GLN A 16 3.57 -42.93 -22.50
C GLN A 16 3.30 -44.25 -21.78
N ALA A 17 2.24 -44.92 -22.17
CA ALA A 17 1.91 -46.25 -21.68
C ALA A 17 1.68 -47.18 -22.86
N SER A 18 2.30 -48.36 -22.86
CA SER A 18 2.01 -49.45 -23.80
C SER A 18 1.71 -50.75 -23.02
N GLU A 19 0.77 -51.55 -23.49
CA GLU A 19 0.41 -52.81 -22.82
C GLU A 19 1.55 -53.84 -22.78
N ALA A 20 2.54 -53.70 -23.69
CA ALA A 20 3.64 -54.66 -23.81
C ALA A 20 4.90 -54.27 -23.00
N GLU A 21 5.13 -52.99 -22.72
CA GLU A 21 6.39 -52.48 -22.13
C GLU A 21 6.22 -51.74 -20.81
N GLY A 22 5.00 -51.67 -20.29
CA GLY A 22 4.72 -50.90 -19.06
C GLY A 22 4.53 -49.39 -19.29
N ALA A 23 4.49 -48.60 -18.25
CA ALA A 23 4.34 -47.15 -18.28
C ALA A 23 5.67 -46.47 -18.04
N THR A 24 6.08 -45.61 -18.98
CA THR A 24 7.22 -44.70 -18.76
C THR A 24 6.70 -43.33 -18.42
N LEU A 25 7.10 -42.81 -17.25
CA LEU A 25 6.80 -41.46 -16.79
C LEU A 25 8.07 -40.60 -16.87
N THR A 26 8.05 -39.58 -17.72
CA THR A 26 9.12 -38.60 -17.75
C THR A 26 8.65 -37.37 -17.04
N VAL A 27 9.35 -36.98 -15.97
CA VAL A 27 9.08 -35.76 -15.19
C VAL A 27 10.19 -34.78 -15.47
N LYS A 28 9.83 -33.57 -15.88
CA LYS A 28 10.75 -32.46 -16.04
C LYS A 28 10.55 -31.54 -14.84
N VAL A 29 11.58 -31.44 -13.99
CA VAL A 29 11.55 -30.61 -12.78
C VAL A 29 12.49 -29.44 -13.00
N ALA A 30 12.05 -28.23 -12.72
CA ALA A 30 12.91 -27.07 -12.63
C ALA A 30 13.67 -27.12 -11.30
N VAL A 31 14.98 -27.05 -11.35
CA VAL A 31 15.84 -26.98 -10.16
C VAL A 31 16.35 -25.57 -9.99
N LYS A 32 16.66 -25.19 -8.76
CA LYS A 32 17.27 -23.92 -8.44
C LYS A 32 18.60 -23.77 -9.22
N PRO A 33 18.82 -22.68 -9.97
CA PRO A 33 20.04 -22.50 -10.75
C PRO A 33 21.21 -22.12 -9.86
N GLU A 34 22.39 -22.54 -10.22
CA GLU A 34 23.62 -21.92 -9.72
C GLU A 34 23.87 -20.62 -10.48
N VAL A 35 23.85 -19.48 -9.77
CA VAL A 35 24.16 -18.18 -10.35
C VAL A 35 25.58 -17.78 -9.97
N LYS A 36 26.26 -17.07 -10.89
CA LYS A 36 27.57 -16.46 -10.64
C LYS A 36 27.34 -14.96 -10.50
N ILE A 37 27.91 -14.40 -9.44
CA ILE A 37 27.93 -12.95 -9.22
C ILE A 37 29.27 -12.39 -9.69
N GLY A 38 29.22 -11.20 -10.30
CA GLY A 38 30.44 -10.45 -10.67
C GLY A 38 31.12 -9.81 -9.46
N ALA A 39 31.76 -8.69 -9.68
CA ALA A 39 32.37 -7.92 -8.59
C ALA A 39 31.27 -7.24 -7.76
N TYR A 40 31.11 -7.66 -6.53
CA TYR A 40 30.12 -7.10 -5.58
C TYR A 40 30.78 -6.27 -4.47
N ASN A 41 32.11 -6.34 -4.34
CA ASN A 41 32.89 -5.54 -3.40
C ASN A 41 33.32 -4.20 -4.04
N GLY A 42 33.24 -3.11 -3.26
CA GLY A 42 33.66 -1.79 -3.70
C GLY A 42 32.67 -1.11 -4.63
N LEU A 43 31.41 -1.55 -4.63
CA LEU A 43 30.31 -0.86 -5.31
C LEU A 43 30.09 0.52 -4.68
N THR A 44 29.75 1.51 -5.50
CA THR A 44 29.48 2.87 -5.04
C THR A 44 28.16 3.38 -5.61
N VAL A 45 27.41 4.04 -4.76
CA VAL A 45 26.15 4.70 -5.12
C VAL A 45 26.15 6.11 -4.54
N GLU A 46 25.66 7.08 -5.31
CA GLU A 46 25.45 8.42 -4.79
C GLU A 46 24.25 8.42 -3.84
N LYS A 47 24.49 8.73 -2.57
CA LYS A 47 23.40 8.90 -1.59
C LYS A 47 22.77 10.28 -1.78
N THR A 48 21.51 10.30 -2.17
CA THR A 48 20.70 11.51 -2.11
C THR A 48 20.26 11.70 -0.66
N VAL A 49 20.49 12.87 -0.08
CA VAL A 49 20.08 13.19 1.28
C VAL A 49 18.92 14.19 1.20
N HIS A 50 17.76 13.77 1.65
CA HIS A 50 16.59 14.62 1.75
C HIS A 50 16.51 15.26 3.14
N THR A 51 16.16 16.53 3.17
CA THR A 51 15.97 17.27 4.44
C THR A 51 14.53 17.75 4.53
N VAL A 52 13.98 17.70 5.74
CA VAL A 52 12.62 18.18 6.00
C VAL A 52 12.60 19.71 5.88
N SER A 53 11.76 20.21 4.98
CA SER A 53 11.55 21.65 4.82
C SER A 53 10.63 22.20 5.90
N ASP A 54 10.68 23.51 6.11
CA ASP A 54 9.78 24.19 7.06
C ASP A 54 8.32 24.08 6.62
N GLU A 55 8.08 24.12 5.31
CA GLU A 55 6.74 23.95 4.74
C GLU A 55 6.16 22.57 5.02
N ALA A 56 6.99 21.51 5.07
CA ALA A 56 6.53 20.18 5.42
C ALA A 56 6.12 20.08 6.90
N VAL A 57 6.84 20.76 7.79
CA VAL A 57 6.48 20.86 9.21
C VAL A 57 5.20 21.67 9.39
N ASP A 58 5.06 22.80 8.71
CA ASP A 58 3.87 23.63 8.76
C ASP A 58 2.64 22.91 8.19
N ALA A 59 2.81 22.12 7.13
CA ALA A 59 1.74 21.30 6.56
C ALA A 59 1.26 20.22 7.56
N GLU A 60 2.17 19.60 8.30
CA GLU A 60 1.79 18.60 9.31
C GLU A 60 1.10 19.27 10.52
N LEU A 61 1.58 20.43 10.96
CA LEU A 61 0.90 21.22 11.99
C LEU A 61 -0.51 21.62 11.58
N LYS A 62 -0.68 22.03 10.32
CA LYS A 62 -2.00 22.33 9.78
C LYS A 62 -2.92 21.12 9.80
N ARG A 63 -2.42 19.93 9.47
CA ARG A 63 -3.20 18.68 9.58
C ARG A 63 -3.59 18.36 11.02
N VAL A 64 -2.67 18.60 11.98
CA VAL A 64 -2.99 18.44 13.41
C VAL A 64 -4.07 19.43 13.82
N GLN A 65 -3.96 20.70 13.41
CA GLN A 65 -4.94 21.75 13.66
C GLN A 65 -6.31 21.40 13.08
N GLU A 66 -6.38 20.94 11.84
CA GLU A 66 -7.62 20.51 11.17
C GLU A 66 -8.26 19.30 11.84
N ARG A 67 -7.45 18.35 12.34
CA ARG A 67 -7.92 17.15 13.06
C ARG A 67 -8.51 17.48 14.43
N ASN A 68 -8.04 18.55 15.04
CA ASN A 68 -8.50 19.04 16.34
C ASN A 68 -9.45 20.24 16.22
N ALA A 69 -9.93 20.55 15.02
CA ALA A 69 -10.91 21.58 14.79
C ALA A 69 -12.22 21.26 15.51
N ARG A 70 -12.86 22.27 16.07
CA ARG A 70 -14.20 22.17 16.66
C ARG A 70 -15.25 22.52 15.62
N GLU A 71 -16.28 21.71 15.52
CA GLU A 71 -17.43 22.02 14.67
C GLU A 71 -18.39 22.87 15.47
N LEU A 72 -18.64 24.11 15.02
CA LEU A 72 -19.54 25.04 15.62
C LEU A 72 -20.68 25.37 14.64
N THR A 73 -21.90 25.47 15.13
CA THR A 73 -23.05 25.90 14.31
C THR A 73 -22.89 27.35 13.88
N ARG A 74 -23.05 27.63 12.60
CA ARG A 74 -23.03 28.96 12.03
C ARG A 74 -24.44 29.55 12.06
N GLU A 75 -24.58 30.68 12.71
CA GLU A 75 -25.78 31.50 12.60
C GLU A 75 -25.66 32.41 11.38
N GLY A 76 -26.27 32.03 10.27
CA GLY A 76 -26.22 32.82 9.04
C GLY A 76 -26.08 31.96 7.77
N ALA A 77 -25.64 32.61 6.71
CA ALA A 77 -25.46 31.96 5.42
C ALA A 77 -24.21 31.07 5.40
N ALA A 78 -24.31 29.97 4.70
CA ALA A 78 -23.21 29.03 4.49
C ALA A 78 -22.09 29.66 3.66
N GLU A 79 -20.85 29.42 4.05
CA GLU A 79 -19.65 29.86 3.36
C GLU A 79 -18.86 28.66 2.81
N ASN A 80 -17.96 28.95 1.89
CA ASN A 80 -17.06 27.93 1.35
C ASN A 80 -16.17 27.37 2.49
N GLY A 81 -16.07 26.04 2.62
CA GLY A 81 -15.40 25.35 3.70
C GLY A 81 -16.31 24.92 4.85
N ASP A 82 -17.57 25.40 4.90
CA ASP A 82 -18.52 24.97 5.89
C ASP A 82 -19.02 23.54 5.63
N ILE A 83 -19.44 22.88 6.70
CA ILE A 83 -20.09 21.57 6.66
C ILE A 83 -21.60 21.80 6.77
N VAL A 84 -22.32 21.36 5.77
CA VAL A 84 -23.79 21.50 5.72
C VAL A 84 -24.45 20.14 5.86
N ASP A 85 -25.54 20.09 6.64
CA ASP A 85 -26.46 18.96 6.71
C ASP A 85 -27.64 19.24 5.79
N ILE A 86 -27.76 18.44 4.71
CA ILE A 86 -28.75 18.66 3.65
C ILE A 86 -29.60 17.41 3.37
N ASP A 87 -30.86 17.63 3.06
CA ASP A 87 -31.62 16.69 2.26
C ASP A 87 -31.55 17.13 0.81
N PHE A 88 -31.40 16.21 -0.10
CA PHE A 88 -31.47 16.52 -1.52
C PHE A 88 -32.23 15.45 -2.31
N GLU A 89 -32.91 15.88 -3.37
CA GLU A 89 -33.59 15.01 -4.32
C GLU A 89 -33.39 15.55 -5.74
N GLY A 90 -32.72 14.76 -6.59
CA GLY A 90 -32.33 15.12 -7.96
C GLY A 90 -33.33 14.68 -9.01
N PHE A 91 -33.61 15.56 -9.97
CA PHE A 91 -34.50 15.32 -11.08
C PHE A 91 -33.80 15.62 -12.41
N VAL A 92 -33.99 14.74 -13.38
CA VAL A 92 -33.59 14.95 -14.78
C VAL A 92 -34.86 14.90 -15.62
N ASP A 93 -35.11 15.92 -16.43
CA ASP A 93 -36.34 16.06 -17.21
C ASP A 93 -37.63 15.97 -16.37
N GLY A 94 -37.57 16.37 -15.10
CA GLY A 94 -38.71 16.33 -14.16
C GLY A 94 -38.94 14.96 -13.53
N VAL A 95 -38.10 13.97 -13.78
CA VAL A 95 -38.19 12.62 -13.22
C VAL A 95 -37.04 12.39 -12.22
N ALA A 96 -37.39 11.95 -11.02
CA ALA A 96 -36.37 11.57 -10.03
C ALA A 96 -35.57 10.35 -10.52
N PHE A 97 -34.25 10.35 -10.30
CA PHE A 97 -33.36 9.27 -10.71
C PHE A 97 -32.80 8.51 -9.51
N GLU A 98 -32.46 7.25 -9.72
CA GLU A 98 -31.91 6.38 -8.68
C GLU A 98 -30.53 6.88 -8.23
N GLY A 99 -30.32 6.94 -6.89
CA GLY A 99 -29.08 7.50 -6.31
C GLY A 99 -29.07 9.03 -6.21
N GLY A 100 -30.12 9.73 -6.71
CA GLY A 100 -30.23 11.19 -6.64
C GLY A 100 -30.85 11.73 -5.34
N LYS A 101 -31.16 10.88 -4.34
CA LYS A 101 -31.79 11.28 -3.09
C LYS A 101 -31.00 10.85 -1.87
N ALA A 102 -30.84 11.76 -0.92
CA ALA A 102 -30.40 11.45 0.43
C ALA A 102 -31.04 12.41 1.44
N GLU A 103 -31.15 11.95 2.68
CA GLU A 103 -31.62 12.73 3.83
C GLU A 103 -30.47 12.82 4.86
N HIS A 104 -30.34 13.98 5.51
CA HIS A 104 -29.28 14.26 6.49
C HIS A 104 -27.86 13.94 5.98
N TYR A 105 -27.57 14.37 4.75
CA TYR A 105 -26.25 14.18 4.18
C TYR A 105 -25.31 15.30 4.59
N SER A 106 -24.18 14.93 5.21
CA SER A 106 -23.13 15.88 5.60
C SER A 106 -22.22 16.15 4.42
N LEU A 107 -22.17 17.40 3.96
CA LEU A 107 -21.38 17.85 2.83
C LEU A 107 -20.48 19.03 3.24
N THR A 108 -19.18 18.94 2.92
CA THR A 108 -18.27 20.09 3.06
C THR A 108 -18.29 20.90 1.77
N LEU A 109 -18.68 22.16 1.84
CA LEU A 109 -18.73 23.05 0.70
C LEU A 109 -17.34 23.39 0.18
N GLY A 110 -17.12 23.25 -1.13
CA GLY A 110 -15.81 23.44 -1.77
C GLY A 110 -14.93 22.19 -1.75
N SER A 111 -15.43 21.04 -1.30
CA SER A 111 -14.69 19.77 -1.31
C SER A 111 -14.57 19.16 -2.70
N GLY A 112 -15.46 19.54 -3.63
CA GLY A 112 -15.55 18.94 -4.96
C GLY A 112 -16.09 17.51 -4.95
N SER A 113 -16.77 17.10 -3.87
CA SER A 113 -17.37 15.76 -3.73
C SER A 113 -18.60 15.57 -4.59
N PHE A 114 -19.26 16.66 -4.95
CA PHE A 114 -20.44 16.70 -5.82
C PHE A 114 -20.09 17.18 -7.24
N ILE A 115 -21.05 17.06 -8.14
CA ILE A 115 -20.91 17.53 -9.52
C ILE A 115 -20.63 19.05 -9.54
N PRO A 116 -19.82 19.54 -10.50
CA PRO A 116 -19.42 20.95 -10.55
C PRO A 116 -20.61 21.91 -10.52
N GLY A 117 -20.51 22.94 -9.69
CA GLY A 117 -21.54 23.97 -9.52
C GLY A 117 -22.65 23.61 -8.55
N PHE A 118 -22.63 22.41 -7.95
CA PHE A 118 -23.60 22.02 -6.93
C PHE A 118 -23.32 22.71 -5.58
N GLU A 119 -22.09 22.58 -5.10
CA GLU A 119 -21.67 23.13 -3.81
C GLU A 119 -21.67 24.67 -3.82
N ASP A 120 -21.26 25.27 -4.95
CA ASP A 120 -21.21 26.74 -5.11
C ASP A 120 -22.59 27.41 -4.97
N GLN A 121 -23.67 26.71 -5.37
CA GLN A 121 -25.02 27.26 -5.27
C GLN A 121 -25.62 27.12 -3.87
N ILE A 122 -25.06 26.30 -3.00
CA ILE A 122 -25.46 26.19 -1.59
C ILE A 122 -24.84 27.33 -0.76
N VAL A 123 -23.66 27.81 -1.17
CA VAL A 123 -23.04 28.96 -0.54
C VAL A 123 -23.97 30.18 -0.61
N GLY A 124 -24.17 30.81 0.54
CA GLY A 124 -25.07 31.98 0.69
C GLY A 124 -26.48 31.67 1.19
N HIS A 125 -26.86 30.37 1.28
CA HIS A 125 -28.13 29.95 1.89
C HIS A 125 -27.96 29.69 3.38
N ALA A 126 -29.03 29.92 4.15
CA ALA A 126 -29.05 29.73 5.59
C ALA A 126 -29.79 28.45 6.01
N ALA A 127 -29.51 27.98 7.22
CA ALA A 127 -30.21 26.83 7.80
C ALA A 127 -31.74 27.03 7.80
N GLY A 128 -32.50 26.01 7.43
CA GLY A 128 -33.93 26.01 7.29
C GLY A 128 -34.47 26.41 5.90
N GLU A 129 -33.60 26.82 5.00
CA GLU A 129 -34.01 27.17 3.63
C GLU A 129 -34.21 25.94 2.75
N GLU A 130 -35.21 26.05 1.84
CA GLU A 130 -35.47 25.08 0.77
C GLU A 130 -35.31 25.81 -0.56
N PHE A 131 -34.45 25.27 -1.48
CA PHE A 131 -34.13 25.89 -2.74
C PHE A 131 -33.77 24.84 -3.78
N ASP A 132 -33.74 25.28 -5.07
CA ASP A 132 -33.38 24.43 -6.18
C ASP A 132 -31.96 24.76 -6.65
N VAL A 133 -31.15 23.71 -6.82
CA VAL A 133 -29.80 23.78 -7.38
C VAL A 133 -29.82 23.22 -8.79
N ASN A 134 -29.40 24.03 -9.77
CA ASN A 134 -29.39 23.65 -11.18
C ASN A 134 -27.98 23.37 -11.65
N VAL A 135 -27.73 22.14 -12.08
CA VAL A 135 -26.39 21.68 -12.51
C VAL A 135 -26.49 20.83 -13.76
N THR A 136 -25.36 20.64 -14.43
CA THR A 136 -25.26 19.73 -15.57
C THR A 136 -24.24 18.66 -15.26
N PHE A 137 -24.63 17.40 -15.45
CA PHE A 137 -23.71 16.28 -15.26
C PHE A 137 -22.55 16.38 -16.25
N PRO A 138 -21.30 16.06 -15.83
CA PRO A 138 -20.16 15.97 -16.75
C PRO A 138 -20.41 14.97 -17.90
N GLU A 139 -19.83 15.22 -19.07
CA GLU A 139 -19.96 14.28 -20.20
C GLU A 139 -19.35 12.89 -19.92
N GLN A 140 -18.36 12.82 -19.00
CA GLN A 140 -17.71 11.58 -18.56
C GLN A 140 -18.23 11.10 -17.22
N TYR A 141 -19.54 11.17 -16.97
CA TYR A 141 -20.13 10.70 -15.74
C TYR A 141 -20.30 9.18 -15.76
N GLN A 142 -20.14 8.52 -14.60
CA GLN A 142 -20.19 7.06 -14.50
C GLN A 142 -21.51 6.45 -14.98
N ALA A 143 -22.63 7.12 -14.69
CA ALA A 143 -23.94 6.73 -15.19
C ALA A 143 -24.15 7.37 -16.58
N ALA A 144 -24.00 6.57 -17.63
CA ALA A 144 -24.12 7.04 -19.04
C ALA A 144 -25.47 7.67 -19.36
N GLU A 145 -26.53 7.28 -18.67
CA GLU A 145 -27.88 7.83 -18.80
C GLU A 145 -28.04 9.23 -18.23
N LEU A 146 -27.14 9.68 -17.34
CA LEU A 146 -27.12 11.02 -16.75
C LEU A 146 -26.06 11.93 -17.40
N ALA A 147 -25.05 11.38 -18.06
CA ALA A 147 -23.95 12.12 -18.64
C ALA A 147 -24.42 13.26 -19.58
N GLY A 148 -23.91 14.48 -19.35
CA GLY A 148 -24.22 15.67 -20.13
C GLY A 148 -25.63 16.23 -19.94
N LYS A 149 -26.49 15.63 -19.08
CA LYS A 149 -27.86 16.10 -18.90
C LYS A 149 -27.97 17.18 -17.82
N PRO A 150 -28.87 18.16 -18.00
CA PRO A 150 -29.22 19.10 -16.95
C PRO A 150 -30.05 18.41 -15.88
N ALA A 151 -29.76 18.73 -14.63
CA ALA A 151 -30.47 18.21 -13.46
C ALA A 151 -30.84 19.36 -12.51
N VAL A 152 -31.95 19.17 -11.82
CA VAL A 152 -32.42 20.07 -10.78
C VAL A 152 -32.46 19.29 -9.48
N PHE A 153 -31.73 19.76 -8.47
CA PHE A 153 -31.75 19.20 -7.13
C PHE A 153 -32.58 20.10 -6.21
N LYS A 154 -33.59 19.52 -5.58
CA LYS A 154 -34.29 20.19 -4.50
C LYS A 154 -33.54 19.95 -3.22
N ILE A 155 -33.13 21.02 -2.60
CA ILE A 155 -32.28 20.97 -1.38
C ILE A 155 -33.07 21.55 -0.23
N LYS A 156 -32.94 20.90 0.93
CA LYS A 156 -33.34 21.44 2.22
C LYS A 156 -32.12 21.49 3.11
N LEU A 157 -31.72 22.67 3.53
CA LEU A 157 -30.57 22.91 4.38
C LEU A 157 -31.00 22.87 5.85
N HIS A 158 -30.53 21.85 6.60
CA HIS A 158 -30.91 21.68 8.01
C HIS A 158 -30.01 22.45 8.95
N GLU A 159 -28.70 22.31 8.78
CA GLU A 159 -27.72 22.90 9.66
C GLU A 159 -26.48 23.33 8.86
N VAL A 160 -25.85 24.42 9.29
CA VAL A 160 -24.56 24.87 8.79
C VAL A 160 -23.59 24.88 9.94
N LYS A 161 -22.46 24.19 9.77
CA LYS A 161 -21.36 24.14 10.72
C LYS A 161 -20.08 24.64 10.06
N TYR A 162 -19.27 25.31 10.82
CA TYR A 162 -17.91 25.67 10.40
C TYR A 162 -16.89 25.04 11.32
N LYS A 163 -15.70 24.79 10.80
CA LYS A 163 -14.57 24.31 11.58
C LYS A 163 -13.83 25.49 12.19
N GLU A 164 -13.89 25.62 13.50
CA GLU A 164 -13.03 26.52 14.22
C GLU A 164 -11.70 25.82 14.49
N LEU A 165 -10.66 26.31 13.82
CA LEU A 165 -9.30 25.81 14.01
C LEU A 165 -8.73 26.34 15.32
N PRO A 166 -8.15 25.49 16.17
CA PRO A 166 -7.44 25.95 17.35
C PRO A 166 -6.25 26.82 16.95
N ALA A 167 -5.85 27.75 17.81
CA ALA A 167 -4.65 28.55 17.57
C ALA A 167 -3.39 27.68 17.53
N LEU A 168 -2.39 28.07 16.73
CA LEU A 168 -1.08 27.41 16.72
C LEU A 168 -0.23 28.00 17.86
N ASP A 169 -0.43 27.47 19.06
CA ASP A 169 0.21 27.91 20.30
C ASP A 169 0.60 26.70 21.17
N ASP A 170 1.12 27.02 22.37
CA ASP A 170 1.55 25.98 23.31
C ASP A 170 0.37 25.20 23.91
N GLU A 171 -0.86 25.72 23.88
CA GLU A 171 -2.04 24.96 24.30
C GLU A 171 -2.35 23.83 23.32
N LEU A 172 -2.28 24.12 22.01
CA LEU A 172 -2.42 23.08 21.00
C LEU A 172 -1.35 21.99 21.16
N ALA A 173 -0.11 22.35 21.44
CA ALA A 173 0.96 21.38 21.64
C ALA A 173 0.66 20.45 22.82
N LYS A 174 0.17 20.98 23.95
CA LYS A 174 -0.20 20.21 25.14
C LYS A 174 -1.42 19.32 24.91
N ASP A 175 -2.40 19.81 24.16
CA ASP A 175 -3.63 19.06 23.90
C ASP A 175 -3.42 17.89 22.91
N CYS A 176 -2.46 18.06 21.97
CA CYS A 176 -2.28 17.12 20.85
C CYS A 176 -1.02 16.26 20.94
N SER A 177 -0.14 16.52 21.91
CA SER A 177 1.15 15.86 22.02
C SER A 177 1.63 15.76 23.49
N GLU A 178 2.78 15.16 23.70
CA GLU A 178 3.47 15.08 25.00
C GLU A 178 4.36 16.30 25.30
N TYR A 179 4.36 17.31 24.44
CA TYR A 179 5.23 18.49 24.54
C TYR A 179 4.51 19.68 25.16
N ASP A 180 5.25 20.48 25.93
CA ASP A 180 4.73 21.65 26.63
C ASP A 180 4.68 22.91 25.77
N THR A 181 5.49 22.96 24.70
CA THR A 181 5.58 24.13 23.82
C THR A 181 5.41 23.75 22.34
N LEU A 182 4.90 24.70 21.55
CA LEU A 182 4.77 24.54 20.11
C LEU A 182 6.12 24.31 19.43
N ASP A 183 7.19 24.94 19.91
CA ASP A 183 8.53 24.79 19.33
C ASP A 183 9.09 23.38 19.55
N GLU A 184 8.88 22.77 20.73
CA GLU A 184 9.23 21.37 21.00
C GLU A 184 8.43 20.42 20.12
N PHE A 185 7.15 20.68 19.95
CA PHE A 185 6.29 19.88 19.08
C PHE A 185 6.74 19.98 17.62
N LYS A 186 7.04 21.18 17.10
CA LYS A 186 7.64 21.37 15.76
C LYS A 186 8.96 20.62 15.61
N ALA A 187 9.81 20.67 16.61
CA ALA A 187 11.09 19.97 16.59
C ALA A 187 10.89 18.45 16.53
N SER A 188 9.90 17.91 17.24
CA SER A 188 9.57 16.49 17.21
C SER A 188 9.01 16.06 15.84
N ILE A 189 8.10 16.84 15.25
CA ILE A 189 7.59 16.59 13.90
C ILE A 189 8.75 16.55 12.90
N ARG A 190 9.64 17.56 12.95
CA ARG A 190 10.81 17.61 12.08
C ARG A 190 11.71 16.39 12.25
N LYS A 191 11.99 16.00 13.49
CA LYS A 191 12.79 14.83 13.81
C LYS A 191 12.17 13.55 13.26
N ASN A 192 10.88 13.32 13.51
CA ASN A 192 10.19 12.13 13.07
C ASN A 192 10.14 12.03 11.53
N ASN A 193 9.86 13.15 10.86
CA ASN A 193 9.86 13.21 9.40
C ASN A 193 11.28 13.01 8.83
N GLN A 194 12.31 13.58 9.48
CA GLN A 194 13.70 13.37 9.06
C GLN A 194 14.12 11.91 9.21
N GLU A 195 13.79 11.25 10.32
CA GLU A 195 14.07 9.83 10.52
C GLU A 195 13.38 8.94 9.47
N GLN A 196 12.21 9.34 8.99
CA GLN A 196 11.53 8.63 7.89
C GLN A 196 12.23 8.87 6.54
N LEU A 197 12.64 10.11 6.26
CA LEU A 197 13.40 10.43 5.05
C LEU A 197 14.75 9.72 5.05
N ASP A 198 15.47 9.75 6.18
CA ASP A 198 16.77 9.06 6.30
C ASP A 198 16.63 7.56 6.02
N LYS A 199 15.58 6.92 6.56
CA LYS A 199 15.29 5.51 6.26
C LYS A 199 14.95 5.27 4.78
N GLN A 200 14.23 6.18 4.14
CA GLN A 200 13.94 6.09 2.71
C GLN A 200 15.19 6.26 1.86
N ASP A 201 16.06 7.20 2.22
CA ASP A 201 17.32 7.44 1.55
C ASP A 201 18.27 6.23 1.71
N ASP A 202 18.35 5.65 2.90
CA ASP A 202 19.11 4.43 3.17
C ASP A 202 18.59 3.25 2.34
N LEU A 203 17.28 3.02 2.32
CA LEU A 203 16.64 2.00 1.49
C LEU A 203 16.88 2.22 -0.01
N ALA A 204 16.91 3.48 -0.46
CA ALA A 204 17.21 3.79 -1.86
C ALA A 204 18.65 3.41 -2.22
N VAL A 205 19.61 3.68 -1.32
CA VAL A 205 21.01 3.27 -1.47
C VAL A 205 21.13 1.75 -1.49
N GLU A 206 20.50 1.06 -0.52
CA GLU A 206 20.48 -0.41 -0.46
C GLU A 206 19.94 -1.02 -1.75
N ASN A 207 18.78 -0.54 -2.22
CA ASN A 207 18.19 -1.03 -3.47
C ASN A 207 19.10 -0.79 -4.68
N ALA A 208 19.73 0.37 -4.77
CA ALA A 208 20.63 0.68 -5.87
C ALA A 208 21.89 -0.20 -5.87
N LEU A 209 22.44 -0.53 -4.70
CA LEU A 209 23.56 -1.46 -4.58
C LEU A 209 23.15 -2.89 -4.96
N VAL A 210 22.00 -3.35 -4.48
CA VAL A 210 21.45 -4.65 -4.84
C VAL A 210 21.18 -4.74 -6.35
N ASP A 211 20.66 -3.68 -6.96
CA ASP A 211 20.44 -3.63 -8.41
C ASP A 211 21.76 -3.77 -9.19
N GLN A 212 22.85 -3.16 -8.75
CA GLN A 212 24.19 -3.34 -9.35
C GLN A 212 24.70 -4.78 -9.22
N VAL A 213 24.45 -5.44 -8.08
CA VAL A 213 24.82 -6.86 -7.91
C VAL A 213 24.01 -7.74 -8.87
N ILE A 214 22.69 -7.49 -8.98
CA ILE A 214 21.82 -8.21 -9.92
C ILE A 214 22.27 -8.04 -11.38
N GLU A 215 22.65 -6.82 -11.77
CA GLU A 215 23.14 -6.55 -13.12
C GLU A 215 24.44 -7.31 -13.44
N SER A 216 25.26 -7.58 -12.42
CA SER A 216 26.48 -8.36 -12.56
C SER A 216 26.26 -9.88 -12.53
N MET A 217 25.03 -10.34 -12.24
CA MET A 217 24.72 -11.75 -12.09
C MET A 217 24.61 -12.45 -13.43
N GLU A 218 25.29 -13.59 -13.57
CA GLU A 218 25.23 -14.47 -14.73
C GLU A 218 24.56 -15.80 -14.36
N GLY A 219 23.63 -16.26 -15.19
CA GLY A 219 22.94 -17.54 -15.02
C GLY A 219 21.57 -17.52 -15.67
N GLU A 220 21.10 -18.69 -16.08
CA GLU A 220 19.73 -18.86 -16.61
C GLU A 220 18.79 -19.21 -15.45
N ILE A 221 17.84 -18.34 -15.17
CA ILE A 221 16.84 -18.56 -14.13
C ILE A 221 15.62 -19.21 -14.79
N PRO A 222 15.17 -20.39 -14.32
CA PRO A 222 13.98 -21.04 -14.86
C PRO A 222 12.72 -20.19 -14.67
N GLN A 223 11.89 -20.11 -15.73
CA GLN A 223 10.62 -19.35 -15.68
C GLN A 223 9.72 -19.79 -14.51
N ALA A 224 9.75 -21.06 -14.17
CA ALA A 224 8.99 -21.59 -13.05
C ALA A 224 9.28 -20.92 -11.70
N MET A 225 10.50 -20.41 -11.48
CA MET A 225 10.81 -19.65 -10.25
C MET A 225 10.06 -18.31 -10.21
N TYR A 226 10.01 -17.62 -11.33
CA TYR A 226 9.26 -16.36 -11.44
C TYR A 226 7.75 -16.59 -11.28
N ASP A 227 7.24 -17.65 -11.89
CA ASP A 227 5.81 -18.01 -11.82
C ASP A 227 5.41 -18.34 -10.38
N VAL A 228 6.21 -19.14 -9.67
CA VAL A 228 5.98 -19.46 -8.25
C VAL A 228 5.98 -18.19 -7.41
N ARG A 229 6.99 -17.32 -7.58
CA ARG A 229 7.07 -16.07 -6.82
C ARG A 229 5.90 -15.13 -7.09
N MET A 230 5.50 -15.03 -8.36
CA MET A 230 4.30 -14.28 -8.76
C MET A 230 3.04 -14.84 -8.09
N ASP A 231 2.88 -16.17 -8.05
CA ASP A 231 1.74 -16.80 -7.39
C ASP A 231 1.72 -16.55 -5.89
N GLU A 232 2.86 -16.58 -5.24
CA GLU A 232 2.99 -16.20 -3.82
C GLU A 232 2.54 -14.75 -3.60
N MET A 233 3.02 -13.81 -4.42
CA MET A 233 2.65 -12.40 -4.30
C MET A 233 1.16 -12.16 -4.53
N VAL A 234 0.56 -12.87 -5.49
CA VAL A 234 -0.89 -12.82 -5.74
C VAL A 234 -1.67 -13.38 -4.55
N ASN A 235 -1.21 -14.49 -3.97
CA ASN A 235 -1.84 -15.10 -2.79
C ASN A 235 -1.73 -14.18 -1.56
N ASP A 236 -0.59 -13.56 -1.33
CA ASP A 236 -0.40 -12.58 -0.25
C ASP A 236 -1.31 -11.36 -0.43
N PHE A 237 -1.49 -10.92 -1.67
CA PHE A 237 -2.43 -9.83 -1.96
C PHE A 237 -3.88 -10.28 -1.71
N ALA A 238 -4.26 -11.46 -2.19
CA ALA A 238 -5.58 -12.04 -1.96
C ALA A 238 -5.90 -12.13 -0.46
N PHE A 239 -4.95 -12.63 0.32
CA PHE A 239 -5.09 -12.72 1.77
C PHE A 239 -5.32 -11.35 2.42
N ARG A 240 -4.58 -10.30 2.01
CA ARG A 240 -4.79 -8.95 2.52
C ARG A 240 -6.17 -8.38 2.18
N VAL A 241 -6.66 -8.64 0.97
CA VAL A 241 -8.00 -8.23 0.54
C VAL A 241 -9.09 -8.96 1.32
N GLU A 242 -8.90 -10.25 1.59
CA GLU A 242 -9.81 -11.06 2.42
C GLU A 242 -9.88 -10.56 3.87
N GLN A 243 -8.77 -10.12 4.44
CA GLN A 243 -8.74 -9.47 5.77
C GLN A 243 -9.59 -8.19 5.82
N GLN A 244 -9.80 -7.53 4.69
CA GLN A 244 -10.69 -6.37 4.55
C GLN A 244 -12.13 -6.75 4.21
N GLY A 245 -12.45 -8.06 4.20
CA GLY A 245 -13.79 -8.56 3.94
C GLY A 245 -14.18 -8.63 2.45
N LEU A 246 -13.22 -8.48 1.53
CA LEU A 246 -13.44 -8.57 0.10
C LEU A 246 -12.76 -9.82 -0.48
N ARG A 247 -13.38 -10.45 -1.49
CA ARG A 247 -12.75 -11.53 -2.25
C ARG A 247 -11.93 -10.94 -3.40
N LEU A 248 -10.80 -11.55 -3.73
CA LEU A 248 -9.96 -11.09 -4.84
C LEU A 248 -10.72 -10.99 -6.17
N GLU A 249 -11.63 -11.94 -6.43
CA GLU A 249 -12.44 -11.96 -7.66
C GLU A 249 -13.37 -10.71 -7.74
N ASP A 250 -13.99 -10.33 -6.62
CA ASP A 250 -14.88 -9.18 -6.53
C ASP A 250 -14.08 -7.87 -6.65
N TYR A 251 -12.90 -7.82 -6.04
CA TYR A 251 -11.96 -6.71 -6.20
C TYR A 251 -11.54 -6.49 -7.66
N LEU A 252 -11.13 -7.56 -8.35
CA LEU A 252 -10.72 -7.49 -9.75
C LEU A 252 -11.88 -7.08 -10.67
N LYS A 253 -13.09 -7.58 -10.39
CA LYS A 253 -14.30 -7.19 -11.11
C LYS A 253 -14.61 -5.70 -10.93
N TYR A 254 -14.47 -5.19 -9.70
CA TYR A 254 -14.64 -3.76 -9.41
C TYR A 254 -13.63 -2.91 -10.16
N MET A 255 -12.37 -3.36 -10.22
CA MET A 255 -11.28 -2.67 -10.93
C MET A 255 -11.33 -2.86 -12.46
N GLY A 256 -12.24 -3.70 -12.98
CA GLY A 256 -12.34 -3.99 -14.42
C GLY A 256 -11.12 -4.73 -14.99
N GLN A 257 -10.38 -5.47 -14.15
CA GLN A 257 -9.17 -6.21 -14.53
C GLN A 257 -9.40 -7.71 -14.56
N SER A 258 -8.79 -8.40 -15.53
CA SER A 258 -8.73 -9.86 -15.53
C SER A 258 -7.63 -10.36 -14.58
N MET A 259 -7.76 -11.61 -14.09
CA MET A 259 -6.73 -12.27 -13.30
C MET A 259 -5.38 -12.33 -14.04
N GLU A 260 -5.40 -12.53 -15.37
CA GLU A 260 -4.21 -12.57 -16.20
C GLU A 260 -3.48 -11.22 -16.24
N GLN A 261 -4.23 -10.12 -16.43
CA GLN A 261 -3.67 -8.76 -16.38
C GLN A 261 -3.11 -8.43 -15.01
N PHE A 262 -3.82 -8.85 -13.98
CA PHE A 262 -3.38 -8.66 -12.59
C PHE A 262 -2.08 -9.39 -12.30
N ARG A 263 -1.97 -10.68 -12.67
CA ARG A 263 -0.74 -11.47 -12.54
C ARG A 263 0.40 -10.86 -13.33
N ALA A 264 0.14 -10.43 -14.57
CA ALA A 264 1.15 -9.79 -15.42
C ALA A 264 1.73 -8.50 -14.78
N ALA A 265 0.94 -7.78 -14.00
CA ALA A 265 1.40 -6.60 -13.29
C ALA A 265 2.41 -6.93 -12.16
N PHE A 266 2.35 -8.12 -11.57
CA PHE A 266 3.31 -8.58 -10.55
C PHE A 266 4.60 -9.17 -11.13
N MET A 267 4.61 -9.57 -12.41
CA MET A 267 5.74 -10.25 -13.02
C MET A 267 7.07 -9.50 -12.89
N PRO A 268 7.17 -8.19 -13.18
CA PRO A 268 8.45 -7.47 -13.05
C PRO A 268 8.98 -7.46 -11.61
N GLN A 269 8.08 -7.35 -10.64
CA GLN A 269 8.45 -7.37 -9.23
C GLN A 269 8.85 -8.77 -8.77
N ALA A 270 8.15 -9.81 -9.23
CA ALA A 270 8.50 -11.20 -8.96
C ALA A 270 9.88 -11.55 -9.54
N GLU A 271 10.16 -11.15 -10.78
CA GLU A 271 11.47 -11.32 -11.41
C GLU A 271 12.58 -10.64 -10.60
N LYS A 272 12.34 -9.40 -10.18
CA LYS A 272 13.31 -8.66 -9.34
C LYS A 272 13.54 -9.38 -8.02
N GLN A 273 12.51 -9.82 -7.33
CA GLN A 273 12.63 -10.52 -6.04
C GLN A 273 13.36 -11.85 -6.13
N VAL A 274 13.09 -12.65 -7.18
CA VAL A 274 13.84 -13.90 -7.42
C VAL A 274 15.31 -13.62 -7.65
N LYS A 275 15.64 -12.61 -8.47
CA LYS A 275 17.03 -12.21 -8.73
C LYS A 275 17.73 -11.72 -7.46
N ILE A 276 17.06 -10.92 -6.64
CA ILE A 276 17.56 -10.47 -5.33
C ILE A 276 17.90 -11.68 -4.46
N GLY A 277 16.96 -12.62 -4.31
CA GLY A 277 17.17 -13.83 -3.51
C GLY A 277 18.40 -14.62 -3.96
N LEU A 278 18.49 -14.93 -5.25
CA LEU A 278 19.62 -15.68 -5.81
C LEU A 278 20.95 -14.93 -5.68
N ALA A 279 20.95 -13.62 -5.90
CA ALA A 279 22.17 -12.80 -5.77
C ALA A 279 22.67 -12.76 -4.32
N LEU A 280 21.77 -12.49 -3.36
CA LEU A 280 22.13 -12.46 -1.93
C LEU A 280 22.62 -13.83 -1.44
N GLU A 281 21.98 -14.92 -1.84
CA GLU A 281 22.44 -16.27 -1.51
C GLU A 281 23.83 -16.55 -2.08
N ALA A 282 24.10 -16.14 -3.31
CA ALA A 282 25.40 -16.33 -3.93
C ALA A 282 26.49 -15.52 -3.22
N VAL A 283 26.18 -14.28 -2.79
CA VAL A 283 27.10 -13.46 -1.97
C VAL A 283 27.31 -14.10 -0.62
N ALA A 284 26.25 -14.52 0.08
CA ALA A 284 26.34 -15.16 1.38
C ALA A 284 27.19 -16.44 1.34
N ALA A 285 27.04 -17.24 0.27
CA ALA A 285 27.86 -18.44 0.06
C ALA A 285 29.33 -18.09 -0.19
N ALA A 286 29.61 -17.02 -0.96
CA ALA A 286 30.98 -16.57 -1.26
C ALA A 286 31.69 -16.02 -0.01
N GLU A 287 31.00 -15.31 0.85
CA GLU A 287 31.52 -14.72 2.09
C GLU A 287 31.38 -15.66 3.31
N HIS A 288 30.86 -16.87 3.13
CA HIS A 288 30.60 -17.84 4.21
C HIS A 288 29.73 -17.26 5.35
N ILE A 289 28.71 -16.49 4.98
CA ILE A 289 27.78 -15.86 5.93
C ILE A 289 26.71 -16.89 6.30
N GLU A 290 26.64 -17.20 7.57
CA GLU A 290 25.62 -18.08 8.15
C GLU A 290 24.86 -17.32 9.23
N ALA A 291 23.54 -17.54 9.32
CA ALA A 291 22.74 -17.02 10.43
C ALA A 291 23.13 -17.74 11.71
N SER A 292 23.46 -16.98 12.74
CA SER A 292 23.81 -17.55 14.05
C SER A 292 22.59 -18.15 14.75
N GLU A 293 22.81 -19.09 15.68
CA GLU A 293 21.75 -19.66 16.50
C GLU A 293 21.01 -18.59 17.33
N ASP A 294 21.73 -17.56 17.76
CA ASP A 294 21.15 -16.45 18.53
C ASP A 294 20.18 -15.61 17.68
N GLU A 295 20.54 -15.32 16.41
CA GLU A 295 19.68 -14.60 15.47
C GLU A 295 18.43 -15.42 15.12
N ILE A 296 18.59 -16.73 14.90
CA ILE A 296 17.47 -17.64 14.65
C ILE A 296 16.51 -17.67 15.85
N ASN A 297 17.05 -17.76 17.06
CA ASN A 297 16.27 -17.78 18.29
C ASN A 297 15.55 -16.44 18.52
N ALA A 298 16.21 -15.33 18.26
CA ALA A 298 15.62 -14.00 18.38
C ALA A 298 14.44 -13.81 17.41
N GLU A 299 14.58 -14.31 16.19
CA GLU A 299 13.51 -14.20 15.20
C GLU A 299 12.35 -15.14 15.52
N ILE A 300 12.61 -16.35 15.95
CA ILE A 300 11.55 -17.28 16.44
C ILE A 300 10.76 -16.63 17.58
N LYS A 301 11.45 -16.00 18.52
CA LYS A 301 10.82 -15.30 19.63
C LYS A 301 9.98 -14.12 19.15
N ARG A 302 10.49 -13.32 18.19
CA ARG A 302 9.76 -12.20 17.60
C ARG A 302 8.46 -12.67 16.95
N ILE A 303 8.51 -13.78 16.19
CA ILE A 303 7.34 -14.40 15.55
C ILE A 303 6.37 -14.93 16.62
N ALA A 304 6.87 -15.60 17.64
CA ALA A 304 6.07 -16.11 18.76
C ALA A 304 5.29 -14.98 19.46
N ASP A 305 5.96 -13.87 19.76
CA ASP A 305 5.36 -12.69 20.39
C ASP A 305 4.31 -12.03 19.46
N GLN A 306 4.61 -11.92 18.18
CA GLN A 306 3.71 -11.30 17.18
C GLN A 306 2.41 -12.11 17.01
N TYR A 307 2.50 -13.44 16.94
CA TYR A 307 1.35 -14.32 16.74
C TYR A 307 0.79 -14.89 18.03
N LYS A 308 1.34 -14.49 19.19
CA LYS A 308 0.95 -14.97 20.54
C LYS A 308 0.99 -16.50 20.64
N MET A 309 2.05 -17.10 20.11
CA MET A 309 2.30 -18.53 20.10
C MET A 309 3.50 -18.87 20.99
N GLU A 310 3.62 -20.14 21.41
CA GLU A 310 4.82 -20.63 22.09
C GLU A 310 5.96 -20.86 21.09
N GLU A 311 7.22 -20.55 21.46
CA GLU A 311 8.40 -20.66 20.60
C GLU A 311 8.57 -22.07 20.02
N ASP A 312 8.32 -23.11 20.83
CA ASP A 312 8.40 -24.51 20.38
C ASP A 312 7.44 -24.82 19.25
N LYS A 313 6.23 -24.25 19.32
CA LYS A 313 5.22 -24.42 18.28
C LYS A 313 5.58 -23.68 16.99
N VAL A 314 6.22 -22.51 17.11
CA VAL A 314 6.76 -21.77 15.97
C VAL A 314 7.86 -22.58 15.28
N ARG A 315 8.77 -23.23 16.06
CA ARG A 315 9.83 -24.10 15.53
C ARG A 315 9.29 -25.33 14.78
N GLU A 316 8.15 -25.89 15.20
CA GLU A 316 7.52 -27.01 14.51
C GLU A 316 6.86 -26.61 13.18
N LEU A 317 6.37 -25.38 13.08
CA LEU A 317 5.64 -24.89 11.92
C LEU A 317 6.53 -24.25 10.86
N ILE A 318 7.71 -23.75 11.25
CA ILE A 318 8.63 -23.04 10.35
C ILE A 318 9.74 -23.96 9.89
N ASN A 319 10.02 -23.95 8.60
CA ASN A 319 11.23 -24.56 8.07
C ASN A 319 12.44 -23.73 8.49
N LEU A 320 13.33 -24.28 9.30
CA LEU A 320 14.51 -23.59 9.82
C LEU A 320 15.49 -23.16 8.72
N GLU A 321 15.58 -23.90 7.61
CA GLU A 321 16.43 -23.51 6.48
C GLU A 321 15.87 -22.28 5.76
N ASP A 322 14.54 -22.22 5.57
CA ASP A 322 13.90 -21.05 4.99
C ASP A 322 14.01 -19.82 5.92
N LEU A 323 13.96 -20.05 7.25
CA LEU A 323 14.17 -18.99 8.23
C LEU A 323 15.61 -18.46 8.20
N LYS A 324 16.60 -19.33 8.10
CA LYS A 324 18.02 -18.93 7.96
C LYS A 324 18.23 -18.09 6.71
N LEU A 325 17.68 -18.54 5.58
CA LEU A 325 17.73 -17.78 4.33
C LEU A 325 17.04 -16.43 4.46
N SER A 326 15.89 -16.40 5.12
CA SER A 326 15.17 -15.14 5.39
C SER A 326 15.98 -14.18 6.26
N LEU A 327 16.66 -14.70 7.30
CA LEU A 327 17.53 -13.91 8.16
C LEU A 327 18.74 -13.35 7.40
N ILE A 328 19.36 -14.14 6.54
CA ILE A 328 20.42 -13.69 5.65
C ILE A 328 19.91 -12.58 4.73
N HIS A 329 18.68 -12.69 4.20
CA HIS A 329 18.08 -11.68 3.35
C HIS A 329 17.66 -10.39 4.08
N ILE A 330 17.34 -10.47 5.38
CA ILE A 330 16.88 -9.32 6.19
C ILE A 330 18.07 -8.61 6.85
N SER A 331 19.05 -9.35 7.36
CA SER A 331 20.17 -8.77 8.12
C SER A 331 21.38 -8.41 7.26
N GLU A 332 21.48 -8.93 6.05
CA GLU A 332 22.68 -8.85 5.23
C GLU A 332 22.75 -7.71 4.22
N PRO A 333 21.66 -7.09 3.70
CA PRO A 333 21.84 -5.89 2.89
C PRO A 333 22.68 -4.83 3.59
N THR A 334 22.44 -4.61 4.88
CA THR A 334 23.22 -3.66 5.71
C THR A 334 24.63 -4.17 6.03
N ARG A 335 24.84 -5.48 6.18
CA ARG A 335 26.13 -6.07 6.51
C ARG A 335 27.02 -6.26 5.27
N LEU A 336 26.42 -6.61 4.13
CA LEU A 336 27.08 -6.65 2.82
C LEU A 336 27.52 -5.26 2.34
N LEU A 337 26.77 -4.21 2.72
CA LEU A 337 27.08 -2.81 2.39
C LEU A 337 28.19 -2.22 3.29
N SER A 338 28.58 -2.91 4.37
CA SER A 338 29.66 -2.49 5.27
C SER A 338 31.03 -3.11 4.93
N ILE A 339 31.12 -3.97 3.91
CA ILE A 339 32.35 -4.56 3.37
C ILE A 339 32.79 -3.75 2.17
#